data_69ded64aa2e592177e8986083143d77c
#
_entry.id   69ded64aa2e592177e8986083143d77c
#
_cell.length_a   1.000
_cell.length_b   1.000
_cell.length_c   1.000
_cell.angle_alpha   90.00
_cell.angle_beta   90.00
_cell.angle_gamma   90.00
#
_symmetry.space_group_name_H-M   'P 1'
#
loop_
_entity.id
_entity.type
_entity.pdbx_description
1 polymer ?
#
loop_
_entity_poly.entity_id
_entity_poly.type
_entity_poly.pdbx_seq_one_letter_code
_entity_poly.pdbx_strand_id
1 'polypeptide(L)'
;IPAGAAMMIKFASANRDATQFPDPDQFDVTRNNLKTQIAFGQGVHHCLGAPLARQELIIGFQVILKRLTNFRLPEGQGELEFLPSLLLHPPKDLNLLFEPRV
;
A
#
# COMPACT_ATOMS: atom_id res chain seq x y z
N ILE A 1 -9.29 -9.68 -26.62
CA ILE A 1 -10.26 -10.06 -25.58
C ILE A 1 -11.61 -10.14 -26.23
N PRO A 2 -12.32 -11.27 -26.17
CA PRO A 2 -13.65 -11.41 -26.77
C PRO A 2 -14.66 -10.44 -26.15
N ALA A 3 -15.67 -10.03 -26.95
CA ALA A 3 -16.77 -9.24 -26.44
C ALA A 3 -17.54 -10.02 -25.38
N GLY A 4 -17.87 -9.36 -24.26
CA GLY A 4 -18.57 -9.98 -23.13
C GLY A 4 -17.68 -10.75 -22.14
N ALA A 5 -16.37 -10.83 -22.37
CA ALA A 5 -15.44 -11.44 -21.42
C ALA A 5 -15.33 -10.60 -20.13
N ALA A 6 -15.44 -11.26 -18.98
CA ALA A 6 -15.13 -10.62 -17.72
C ALA A 6 -13.62 -10.41 -17.58
N MET A 7 -13.23 -9.22 -17.13
CA MET A 7 -11.82 -8.87 -16.88
C MET A 7 -11.62 -8.43 -15.43
N MET A 8 -10.51 -8.83 -14.83
CA MET A 8 -10.10 -8.34 -13.53
C MET A 8 -8.75 -7.62 -13.65
N ILE A 9 -8.72 -6.36 -13.27
CA ILE A 9 -7.49 -5.56 -13.24
C ILE A 9 -6.82 -5.77 -11.89
N LYS A 10 -5.58 -6.27 -11.90
CA LYS A 10 -4.78 -6.52 -10.70
C LYS A 10 -3.79 -5.36 -10.46
N PHE A 11 -4.22 -4.33 -9.74
CA PHE A 11 -3.38 -3.15 -9.44
C PHE A 11 -2.08 -3.51 -8.71
N ALA A 12 -2.14 -4.47 -7.77
CA ALA A 12 -0.97 -4.91 -7.03
C ALA A 12 0.08 -5.57 -7.95
N SER A 13 -0.36 -6.36 -8.92
CA SER A 13 0.52 -6.97 -9.93
C SER A 13 1.11 -5.91 -10.86
N ALA A 14 0.28 -4.98 -11.33
CA ALA A 14 0.75 -3.92 -12.22
C ALA A 14 1.78 -2.99 -11.54
N ASN A 15 1.61 -2.71 -10.25
CA ASN A 15 2.57 -1.94 -9.45
C ASN A 15 3.84 -2.73 -9.08
N ARG A 16 3.91 -4.03 -9.43
CA ARG A 16 5.08 -4.90 -9.32
C ARG A 16 5.60 -5.39 -10.66
N ASP A 17 5.24 -4.74 -11.74
CA ASP A 17 5.80 -5.02 -13.05
C ASP A 17 7.26 -4.56 -13.10
N ALA A 18 8.20 -5.49 -13.19
CA ALA A 18 9.63 -5.20 -13.19
C ALA A 18 10.08 -4.38 -14.42
N THR A 19 9.28 -4.35 -15.50
CA THR A 19 9.54 -3.50 -16.65
C THR A 19 9.27 -2.02 -16.37
N GLN A 20 8.42 -1.72 -15.40
CA GLN A 20 8.06 -0.38 -14.96
C GLN A 20 8.74 0.01 -13.65
N PHE A 21 8.91 -0.95 -12.75
CA PHE A 21 9.44 -0.74 -11.39
C PHE A 21 10.61 -1.70 -11.14
N PRO A 22 11.86 -1.29 -11.41
CA PRO A 22 13.03 -2.09 -11.06
C PRO A 22 12.99 -2.49 -9.58
N ASP A 23 13.36 -3.74 -9.25
CA ASP A 23 13.27 -4.30 -7.90
C ASP A 23 11.92 -4.07 -7.24
N PRO A 24 10.81 -4.57 -7.84
CA PRO A 24 9.45 -4.14 -7.49
C PRO A 24 9.01 -4.53 -6.08
N ASP A 25 9.66 -5.51 -5.47
CA ASP A 25 9.37 -5.96 -4.10
C ASP A 25 10.13 -5.14 -3.03
N GLN A 26 11.07 -4.28 -3.44
CA GLN A 26 11.73 -3.38 -2.52
C GLN A 26 10.86 -2.16 -2.23
N PHE A 27 10.67 -1.86 -0.94
CA PHE A 27 10.05 -0.62 -0.51
C PHE A 27 11.06 0.53 -0.61
N ASP A 28 10.97 1.30 -1.70
CA ASP A 28 11.87 2.41 -1.99
C ASP A 28 11.08 3.69 -2.26
N VAL A 29 11.15 4.64 -1.33
CA VAL A 29 10.49 5.95 -1.41
C VAL A 29 11.21 6.94 -2.33
N THR A 30 12.41 6.61 -2.79
CA THR A 30 13.25 7.48 -3.63
C THR A 30 13.08 7.23 -5.12
N ARG A 31 12.24 6.27 -5.52
CA ARG A 31 12.00 5.94 -6.92
C ARG A 31 11.55 7.17 -7.71
N ASN A 32 12.16 7.39 -8.85
CA ASN A 32 11.83 8.51 -9.74
C ASN A 32 10.50 8.32 -10.51
N ASN A 33 9.99 7.09 -10.55
CA ASN A 33 8.75 6.68 -11.25
C ASN A 33 7.54 6.47 -10.34
N LEU A 34 7.55 6.97 -9.09
CA LEU A 34 6.43 6.83 -8.13
C LEU A 34 5.09 7.35 -8.68
N LYS A 35 5.12 8.28 -9.62
CA LYS A 35 3.91 8.86 -10.22
C LYS A 35 3.21 7.93 -11.20
N THR A 36 3.87 6.88 -11.68
CA THR A 36 3.29 5.92 -12.64
C THR A 36 2.53 4.78 -11.96
N GLN A 37 2.57 4.69 -10.63
CA GLN A 37 1.81 3.70 -9.89
C GLN A 37 0.30 3.90 -10.07
N ILE A 38 -0.45 2.81 -10.10
CA ILE A 38 -1.89 2.81 -10.35
C ILE A 38 -2.74 2.30 -9.18
N ALA A 39 -2.25 2.45 -7.92
CA ALA A 39 -3.00 1.99 -6.75
C ALA A 39 -4.38 2.65 -6.61
N PHE A 40 -4.54 3.87 -7.11
CA PHE A 40 -5.82 4.56 -7.16
C PHE A 40 -6.54 4.47 -8.53
N GLY A 41 -6.13 3.53 -9.37
CA GLY A 41 -6.59 3.46 -10.74
C GLY A 41 -6.00 4.57 -11.62
N GLN A 42 -6.52 4.68 -12.84
CA GLN A 42 -6.07 5.68 -13.81
C GLN A 42 -7.20 6.03 -14.80
N GLY A 43 -7.04 7.14 -15.52
CA GLY A 43 -8.01 7.59 -16.52
C GLY A 43 -9.31 8.13 -15.90
N VAL A 44 -10.40 7.96 -16.60
CA VAL A 44 -11.72 8.51 -16.21
C VAL A 44 -12.28 7.90 -14.92
N HIS A 45 -11.79 6.72 -14.53
CA HIS A 45 -12.15 6.02 -13.30
C HIS A 45 -11.09 6.16 -12.20
N HIS A 46 -10.17 7.11 -12.30
CA HIS A 46 -9.26 7.41 -11.20
C HIS A 46 -10.05 7.66 -9.92
N CYS A 47 -9.58 7.09 -8.80
CA CYS A 47 -10.29 7.16 -7.52
C CYS A 47 -10.61 8.60 -7.12
N LEU A 48 -11.89 8.92 -6.97
CA LEU A 48 -12.34 10.23 -6.53
C LEU A 48 -11.82 10.60 -5.14
N GLY A 49 -11.69 9.61 -4.27
CA GLY A 49 -11.18 9.76 -2.90
C GLY A 49 -9.66 9.84 -2.77
N ALA A 50 -8.90 9.70 -3.86
CA ALA A 50 -7.44 9.68 -3.80
C ALA A 50 -6.81 10.92 -3.13
N PRO A 51 -7.27 12.17 -3.39
CA PRO A 51 -6.75 13.34 -2.69
C PRO A 51 -6.97 13.29 -1.19
N LEU A 52 -8.17 12.88 -0.76
CA LEU A 52 -8.51 12.76 0.68
C LEU A 52 -7.66 11.67 1.33
N ALA A 53 -7.61 10.47 0.76
CA ALA A 53 -6.81 9.38 1.29
C ALA A 53 -5.31 9.74 1.44
N ARG A 54 -4.75 10.45 0.47
CA ARG A 54 -3.37 10.96 0.55
C ARG A 54 -3.19 11.95 1.70
N GLN A 55 -4.15 12.86 1.88
CA GLN A 55 -4.11 13.85 2.96
C GLN A 55 -4.21 13.18 4.32
N GLU A 56 -5.12 12.21 4.47
CA GLU A 56 -5.28 11.42 5.71
C GLU A 56 -3.98 10.66 6.05
N LEU A 57 -3.36 10.02 5.07
CA LEU A 57 -2.08 9.33 5.26
C LEU A 57 -0.97 10.29 5.69
N ILE A 58 -0.83 11.44 5.03
CA ILE A 58 0.19 12.44 5.38
C ILE A 58 -0.01 12.92 6.82
N ILE A 59 -1.21 13.36 7.17
CA ILE A 59 -1.51 13.87 8.52
C ILE A 59 -1.36 12.75 9.56
N GLY A 60 -1.90 11.56 9.28
CA GLY A 60 -1.81 10.41 10.18
C GLY A 60 -0.37 10.04 10.50
N PHE A 61 0.47 9.88 9.48
CA PHE A 61 1.90 9.57 9.69
C PHE A 61 2.65 10.72 10.37
N GLN A 62 2.36 11.97 10.05
CA GLN A 62 2.95 13.10 10.76
C GLN A 62 2.64 13.07 12.26
N VAL A 63 1.40 12.80 12.63
CA VAL A 63 0.98 12.71 14.04
C VAL A 63 1.62 11.51 14.73
N ILE A 64 1.59 10.34 14.09
CA ILE A 64 2.15 9.10 14.63
C ILE A 64 3.66 9.27 14.86
N LEU A 65 4.41 9.68 13.83
CA LEU A 65 5.87 9.81 13.90
C LEU A 65 6.34 10.95 14.82
N LYS A 66 5.47 11.95 15.07
CA LYS A 66 5.76 13.00 16.05
C LYS A 66 5.65 12.51 17.50
N ARG A 67 4.77 11.53 17.74
CA ARG A 67 4.44 11.05 19.10
C ARG A 67 5.08 9.72 19.45
N LEU A 68 5.37 8.89 18.45
CA LEU A 68 5.80 7.52 18.62
C LEU A 68 7.10 7.28 17.84
N THR A 69 7.90 6.35 18.34
CA THR A 69 9.18 5.94 17.75
C THR A 69 9.44 4.45 17.99
N ASN A 70 10.50 3.91 17.44
CA ASN A 70 10.94 2.54 17.64
C ASN A 70 9.87 1.50 17.35
N PHE A 71 9.18 1.68 16.21
CA PHE A 71 8.19 0.71 15.74
C PHE A 71 8.87 -0.62 15.41
N ARG A 72 8.34 -1.71 15.96
CA ARG A 72 8.82 -3.06 15.69
C ARG A 72 7.70 -4.08 15.82
N LEU A 73 7.87 -5.21 15.16
CA LEU A 73 6.99 -6.35 15.35
C LEU A 73 7.29 -7.02 16.70
N PRO A 74 6.29 -7.56 17.41
CA PRO A 74 6.53 -8.37 18.60
C PRO A 74 7.40 -9.59 18.29
N GLU A 75 8.23 -9.99 19.24
CA GLU A 75 9.01 -11.22 19.13
C GLU A 75 8.04 -12.42 19.04
N GLY A 76 8.35 -13.36 18.13
CA GLY A 76 7.51 -14.53 17.90
C GLY A 76 6.25 -14.27 17.07
N GLN A 77 6.02 -13.06 16.62
CA GLN A 77 4.99 -12.83 15.59
C GLN A 77 5.43 -13.54 14.31
N GLY A 78 4.70 -14.55 13.89
CA GLY A 78 4.92 -15.27 12.64
C GLY A 78 4.65 -14.40 11.41
N GLU A 79 4.54 -15.05 10.25
CA GLU A 79 4.10 -14.37 9.03
C GLU A 79 2.73 -13.73 9.22
N LEU A 80 2.53 -12.56 8.60
CA LEU A 80 1.23 -11.89 8.66
C LEU A 80 0.17 -12.73 7.94
N GLU A 81 -0.93 -12.98 8.62
CA GLU A 81 -2.13 -13.55 8.01
C GLU A 81 -2.91 -12.46 7.28
N PHE A 82 -3.40 -12.79 6.09
CA PHE A 82 -4.19 -11.86 5.29
C PHE A 82 -5.63 -12.34 5.18
N LEU A 83 -6.57 -11.40 5.12
CA LEU A 83 -7.97 -11.72 4.89
C LEU A 83 -8.16 -12.23 3.44
N PRO A 84 -8.91 -13.35 3.26
CA PRO A 84 -9.21 -13.85 1.93
C PRO A 84 -10.13 -12.86 1.19
N SER A 85 -9.60 -12.22 0.17
CA SER A 85 -10.37 -11.30 -0.68
C SER A 85 -9.80 -11.27 -2.10
N LEU A 86 -10.67 -11.14 -3.08
CA LEU A 86 -10.27 -10.99 -4.48
C LEU A 86 -9.84 -9.57 -4.82
N LEU A 87 -10.32 -8.57 -4.07
CA LEU A 87 -10.12 -7.16 -4.38
C LEU A 87 -9.09 -6.50 -3.47
N LEU A 88 -9.13 -6.82 -2.17
CA LEU A 88 -8.25 -6.24 -1.15
C LEU A 88 -7.44 -7.36 -0.51
N HIS A 89 -6.24 -7.04 -0.07
CA HIS A 89 -5.37 -7.99 0.63
C HIS A 89 -4.84 -7.37 1.93
N PRO A 90 -5.75 -6.96 2.86
CA PRO A 90 -5.33 -6.37 4.11
C PRO A 90 -4.85 -7.47 5.06
N PRO A 91 -3.86 -7.20 5.92
CA PRO A 91 -3.54 -8.07 7.02
C PRO A 91 -4.77 -8.18 7.93
N LYS A 92 -4.97 -9.37 8.50
CA LYS A 92 -6.03 -9.64 9.48
C LYS A 92 -5.81 -8.84 10.75
N ASP A 93 -4.57 -8.86 11.21
CA ASP A 93 -4.10 -8.11 12.38
C ASP A 93 -2.68 -7.61 12.10
N LEU A 94 -2.37 -6.42 12.60
CA LEU A 94 -1.02 -5.86 12.59
C LEU A 94 -0.70 -5.32 13.99
N ASN A 95 -0.05 -6.14 14.80
CA ASN A 95 0.41 -5.74 16.12
C ASN A 95 1.78 -5.09 16.01
N LEU A 96 1.94 -3.91 16.59
CA LEU A 96 3.20 -3.17 16.62
C LEU A 96 3.55 -2.77 18.04
N LEU A 97 4.82 -2.95 18.40
CA LEU A 97 5.41 -2.34 19.58
C LEU A 97 5.98 -0.99 19.18
N PHE A 98 5.88 -0.02 20.06
CA PHE A 98 6.40 1.33 19.86
C PHE A 98 6.76 1.96 21.21
N GLU A 99 7.46 3.07 21.15
CA GLU A 99 7.80 3.88 22.33
C GLU A 99 7.26 5.30 22.16
N PRO A 100 6.76 5.93 23.25
CA PRO A 100 6.46 7.35 23.20
C PRO A 100 7.71 8.16 22.88
N ARG A 101 7.56 9.16 22.02
CA ARG A 101 8.63 10.13 21.79
C ARG A 101 8.48 11.23 22.84
N VAL A 102 9.44 11.36 23.72
CA VAL A 102 9.54 12.40 24.77
C VAL A 102 10.05 13.70 24.17
#